data_30c1c67954563f6f5e58c326d6fc67d1
#
_entry.id   30c1c67954563f6f5e58c326d6fc67d1
#
_cell.length_a   1.000
_cell.length_b   1.000
_cell.length_c   1.000
_cell.angle_alpha   90.00
_cell.angle_beta   90.00
_cell.angle_gamma   90.00
#
_symmetry.space_group_name_H-M   'P 1'
#
loop_
_entity.id
_entity.type
_entity.pdbx_description
1 polymer ?
#
loop_
_entity_poly.entity_id
_entity_poly.type
_entity_poly.pdbx_seq_one_letter_code
_entity_poly.pdbx_strand_id
1 'polypeptide(L)'
;MLRHFILALVPALVATATGLFLADVGAFEGLGDWLVSRYKAESLWKSDPTPVWSWLLPAAASIGALLVAWVAVDHTSWGAKLAVLCSTLGATAFLSLTLAFYQMSFNPWPALAAVTLSFAMGCLLGEMPANRRQRLSDSLLGPRLSPATLQAWAGRSDPPPWTTPGVRHGAVLAVRILSAPPSAESAATHLDQLGRTLGEVTRFLRARPGVVLDSPASDGVRAFFGFRPTAAGGDLPEAARAALDLADFLREEATLQTQAGHPALSWGLGVSVGPLLTGIHGPDSARFWTASGPAVEQARQLAALNARHLTTILVGRRAADVLASDFTLQPVEGDAIHSLLAAKPAAPTHAQG
;
A
#
# COMPACT_ATOMS: atom_id res chain seq x y z
N MET A 1 5.42 -8.17 -0.63
CA MET A 1 6.02 -9.19 -1.52
C MET A 1 6.35 -10.50 -0.81
N LEU A 2 7.18 -10.50 0.25
CA LEU A 2 7.58 -11.76 0.94
C LEU A 2 6.40 -12.63 1.42
N ARG A 3 5.36 -12.03 2.01
CA ARG A 3 4.18 -12.77 2.49
C ARG A 3 3.39 -13.44 1.35
N HIS A 4 3.21 -12.76 0.21
CA HIS A 4 2.52 -13.34 -0.96
C HIS A 4 3.33 -14.48 -1.56
N PHE A 5 4.66 -14.36 -1.56
CA PHE A 5 5.54 -15.44 -1.97
C PHE A 5 5.42 -16.66 -1.06
N ILE A 6 5.40 -16.46 0.26
CA ILE A 6 5.22 -17.55 1.24
C ILE A 6 3.83 -18.21 1.06
N LEU A 7 2.77 -17.40 0.86
CA LEU A 7 1.42 -17.93 0.60
C LEU A 7 1.32 -18.70 -0.72
N ALA A 8 2.11 -18.37 -1.72
CA ALA A 8 2.17 -19.08 -2.99
C ALA A 8 3.01 -20.38 -2.89
N LEU A 9 3.97 -20.42 -1.98
CA LEU A 9 4.85 -21.57 -1.80
C LEU A 9 4.08 -22.82 -1.34
N VAL A 10 3.11 -22.65 -0.44
CA VAL A 10 2.33 -23.79 0.09
C VAL A 10 1.53 -24.49 -1.02
N PRO A 11 0.67 -23.82 -1.81
CA PRO A 11 -0.05 -24.48 -2.90
C PRO A 11 0.89 -25.06 -3.96
N ALA A 12 2.02 -24.40 -4.25
CA ALA A 12 3.00 -24.92 -5.19
C ALA A 12 3.64 -26.23 -4.71
N LEU A 13 4.06 -26.31 -3.45
CA LEU A 13 4.63 -27.52 -2.87
C LEU A 13 3.61 -28.65 -2.82
N VAL A 14 2.39 -28.38 -2.34
CA VAL A 14 1.32 -29.39 -2.27
C VAL A 14 0.98 -29.91 -3.68
N ALA A 15 0.81 -29.02 -4.65
CA ALA A 15 0.46 -29.38 -6.02
C ALA A 15 1.59 -30.18 -6.70
N THR A 16 2.85 -29.78 -6.50
CA THR A 16 4.01 -30.52 -7.03
C THR A 16 4.12 -31.90 -6.40
N ALA A 17 4.02 -31.99 -5.08
CA ALA A 17 4.06 -33.27 -4.38
C ALA A 17 2.92 -34.20 -4.84
N THR A 18 1.69 -33.66 -5.00
CA THR A 18 0.55 -34.42 -5.51
C THR A 18 0.77 -34.88 -6.94
N GLY A 19 1.25 -34.01 -7.83
CA GLY A 19 1.52 -34.34 -9.22
C GLY A 19 2.60 -35.43 -9.37
N LEU A 20 3.68 -35.37 -8.59
CA LEU A 20 4.74 -36.38 -8.57
C LEU A 20 4.26 -37.70 -7.95
N PHE A 21 3.49 -37.65 -6.87
CA PHE A 21 2.88 -38.83 -6.27
C PHE A 21 1.95 -39.54 -7.26
N LEU A 22 1.08 -38.80 -7.96
CA LEU A 22 0.21 -39.37 -8.98
C LEU A 22 1.00 -39.98 -10.15
N ALA A 23 2.17 -39.40 -10.48
CA ALA A 23 3.08 -39.99 -11.48
C ALA A 23 3.68 -41.32 -11.00
N ASP A 24 4.10 -41.36 -9.72
CA ASP A 24 4.71 -42.55 -9.10
C ASP A 24 3.72 -43.73 -9.00
N VAL A 25 2.45 -43.44 -8.70
CA VAL A 25 1.39 -44.47 -8.68
C VAL A 25 0.84 -44.84 -10.07
N GLY A 26 1.45 -44.35 -11.15
CA GLY A 26 1.08 -44.71 -12.53
C GLY A 26 -0.16 -44.03 -13.09
N ALA A 27 -0.71 -42.99 -12.40
CA ALA A 27 -1.95 -42.32 -12.81
C ALA A 27 -1.89 -41.70 -14.21
N PHE A 28 -0.68 -41.43 -14.73
CA PHE A 28 -0.46 -40.81 -16.05
C PHE A 28 0.18 -41.78 -17.06
N GLU A 29 0.30 -43.10 -16.77
CA GLU A 29 0.94 -44.07 -17.69
C GLU A 29 0.20 -44.15 -19.01
N GLY A 30 -1.12 -44.35 -19.00
CA GLY A 30 -1.91 -44.43 -20.20
C GLY A 30 -1.84 -43.19 -21.11
N LEU A 31 -1.73 -41.96 -20.47
CA LEU A 31 -1.54 -40.74 -21.22
C LEU A 31 -0.10 -40.60 -21.75
N GLY A 32 0.87 -41.09 -21.00
CA GLY A 32 2.26 -41.18 -21.42
C GLY A 32 2.41 -42.12 -22.64
N ASP A 33 1.83 -43.32 -22.56
CA ASP A 33 1.85 -44.29 -23.63
C ASP A 33 1.14 -43.78 -24.90
N TRP A 34 0.01 -43.10 -24.73
CA TRP A 34 -0.67 -42.43 -25.84
C TRP A 34 0.25 -41.38 -26.50
N LEU A 35 0.97 -40.56 -25.73
CA LEU A 35 1.89 -39.58 -26.28
C LEU A 35 3.06 -40.22 -27.01
N VAL A 36 3.64 -41.28 -26.44
CA VAL A 36 4.70 -42.09 -27.06
C VAL A 36 4.23 -42.68 -28.40
N SER A 37 3.03 -43.29 -28.41
CA SER A 37 2.46 -43.85 -29.63
C SER A 37 2.22 -42.79 -30.71
N ARG A 38 1.81 -41.59 -30.31
CA ARG A 38 1.60 -40.47 -31.23
C ARG A 38 2.91 -39.97 -31.83
N TYR A 39 3.94 -39.81 -31.04
CA TYR A 39 5.26 -39.39 -31.53
C TYR A 39 5.90 -40.43 -32.46
N LYS A 40 5.71 -41.71 -32.19
CA LYS A 40 6.13 -42.78 -33.11
C LYS A 40 5.33 -42.75 -34.43
N ALA A 41 4.02 -42.57 -34.38
CA ALA A 41 3.16 -42.46 -35.56
C ALA A 41 3.51 -41.27 -36.46
N GLU A 42 3.88 -40.13 -35.89
CA GLU A 42 4.31 -38.91 -36.61
C GLU A 42 5.80 -38.98 -37.05
N SER A 43 6.46 -40.14 -36.91
CA SER A 43 7.88 -40.33 -37.28
C SER A 43 8.87 -39.42 -36.58
N LEU A 44 8.48 -38.84 -35.46
CA LEU A 44 9.39 -38.02 -34.62
C LEU A 44 10.46 -38.89 -33.95
N TRP A 45 10.11 -40.14 -33.61
CA TRP A 45 11.02 -41.13 -33.04
C TRP A 45 11.34 -42.26 -34.00
N LYS A 46 12.62 -42.31 -34.39
CA LYS A 46 13.13 -43.38 -35.29
C LYS A 46 13.60 -44.63 -34.52
N SER A 47 13.91 -44.46 -33.25
CA SER A 47 14.34 -45.50 -32.31
C SER A 47 13.59 -45.32 -30.98
N ASP A 48 13.78 -46.24 -30.04
CA ASP A 48 13.22 -46.10 -28.71
C ASP A 48 13.83 -44.85 -28.00
N PRO A 49 12.99 -43.96 -27.45
CA PRO A 49 13.46 -42.72 -26.88
C PRO A 49 14.25 -42.96 -25.60
N THR A 50 15.28 -42.14 -25.38
CA THR A 50 16.02 -42.13 -24.13
C THR A 50 15.23 -41.39 -23.05
N PRO A 51 15.21 -41.88 -21.79
CA PRO A 51 14.56 -41.15 -20.72
C PRO A 51 15.30 -39.85 -20.44
N VAL A 52 14.54 -38.79 -20.20
CA VAL A 52 15.12 -37.49 -19.72
C VAL A 52 15.72 -37.65 -18.34
N TRP A 53 16.58 -36.69 -17.97
CA TRP A 53 17.15 -36.59 -16.62
C TRP A 53 16.03 -36.60 -15.55
N SER A 54 16.18 -37.45 -14.54
CA SER A 54 15.20 -37.66 -13.48
C SER A 54 14.79 -36.41 -12.71
N TRP A 55 15.66 -35.40 -12.68
CA TRP A 55 15.39 -34.12 -12.01
C TRP A 55 14.56 -33.14 -12.86
N LEU A 56 14.47 -33.33 -14.19
CA LEU A 56 13.84 -32.35 -15.08
C LEU A 56 12.31 -32.27 -14.84
N LEU A 57 11.65 -33.39 -14.63
CA LEU A 57 10.22 -33.43 -14.37
C LEU A 57 9.85 -32.71 -13.05
N PRO A 58 10.47 -33.04 -11.89
CA PRO A 58 10.18 -32.32 -10.65
C PRO A 58 10.57 -30.84 -10.74
N ALA A 59 11.65 -30.48 -11.43
CA ALA A 59 12.02 -29.07 -11.62
C ALA A 59 10.98 -28.31 -12.43
N ALA A 60 10.55 -28.83 -13.59
CA ALA A 60 9.54 -28.19 -14.43
C ALA A 60 8.20 -28.04 -13.69
N ALA A 61 7.77 -29.09 -12.98
CA ALA A 61 6.56 -29.07 -12.17
C ALA A 61 6.63 -28.02 -11.03
N SER A 62 7.75 -27.98 -10.29
CA SER A 62 7.92 -27.04 -9.17
C SER A 62 8.00 -25.59 -9.62
N ILE A 63 8.77 -25.29 -10.65
CA ILE A 63 8.93 -23.91 -11.16
C ILE A 63 7.61 -23.42 -11.75
N GLY A 64 6.94 -24.26 -12.57
CA GLY A 64 5.66 -23.92 -13.17
C GLY A 64 4.56 -23.71 -12.12
N ALA A 65 4.47 -24.61 -11.14
CA ALA A 65 3.51 -24.53 -10.05
C ALA A 65 3.72 -23.28 -9.19
N LEU A 66 4.98 -22.96 -8.83
CA LEU A 66 5.31 -21.77 -8.03
C LEU A 66 4.98 -20.47 -8.77
N LEU A 67 5.35 -20.37 -10.03
CA LEU A 67 5.11 -19.18 -10.85
C LEU A 67 3.61 -18.91 -10.99
N VAL A 68 2.83 -19.94 -11.30
CA VAL A 68 1.39 -19.82 -11.48
C VAL A 68 0.68 -19.55 -10.16
N ALA A 69 1.07 -20.23 -9.07
CA ALA A 69 0.53 -19.94 -7.74
C ALA A 69 0.81 -18.50 -7.29
N TRP A 70 2.03 -18.01 -7.53
CA TRP A 70 2.40 -16.66 -7.17
C TRP A 70 1.54 -15.63 -7.89
N VAL A 71 1.39 -15.75 -9.21
CA VAL A 71 0.53 -14.83 -9.98
C VAL A 71 -0.94 -14.98 -9.60
N ALA A 72 -1.42 -16.20 -9.36
CA ALA A 72 -2.80 -16.44 -8.93
C ALA A 72 -3.11 -15.79 -7.57
N VAL A 73 -2.12 -15.80 -6.66
CA VAL A 73 -2.22 -15.15 -5.34
C VAL A 73 -2.03 -13.64 -5.44
N ASP A 74 -1.14 -13.12 -6.26
CA ASP A 74 -0.73 -11.70 -6.26
C ASP A 74 -1.58 -10.81 -7.17
N HIS A 75 -1.97 -11.26 -8.34
CA HIS A 75 -2.74 -10.47 -9.30
C HIS A 75 -4.25 -10.50 -9.03
N THR A 76 -4.90 -9.35 -9.26
CA THR A 76 -6.37 -9.21 -9.14
C THR A 76 -7.09 -9.48 -10.46
N SER A 77 -6.43 -9.24 -11.61
CA SER A 77 -7.04 -9.41 -12.92
C SER A 77 -7.06 -10.87 -13.39
N TRP A 78 -8.22 -11.37 -13.71
CA TRP A 78 -8.40 -12.73 -14.28
C TRP A 78 -7.65 -12.92 -15.60
N GLY A 79 -7.55 -11.87 -16.43
CA GLY A 79 -6.80 -11.92 -17.68
C GLY A 79 -5.31 -12.23 -17.46
N ALA A 80 -4.66 -11.60 -16.49
CA ALA A 80 -3.26 -11.89 -16.15
C ALA A 80 -3.08 -13.31 -15.59
N LYS A 81 -3.98 -13.76 -14.72
CA LYS A 81 -3.97 -15.11 -14.15
C LYS A 81 -4.05 -16.18 -15.26
N LEU A 82 -5.02 -16.03 -16.16
CA LEU A 82 -5.21 -16.97 -17.28
C LEU A 82 -4.06 -16.90 -18.28
N ALA A 83 -3.54 -15.73 -18.59
CA ALA A 83 -2.40 -15.58 -19.49
C ALA A 83 -1.17 -16.33 -18.97
N VAL A 84 -0.85 -16.23 -17.68
CA VAL A 84 0.29 -16.94 -17.08
C VAL A 84 0.01 -18.45 -17.01
N LEU A 85 -1.21 -18.88 -16.68
CA LEU A 85 -1.57 -20.29 -16.74
C LEU A 85 -1.37 -20.87 -18.15
N CYS A 86 -1.98 -20.25 -19.15
CA CYS A 86 -1.88 -20.69 -20.55
C CYS A 86 -0.43 -20.68 -21.05
N SER A 87 0.35 -19.65 -20.71
CA SER A 87 1.77 -19.57 -21.08
C SER A 87 2.59 -20.69 -20.44
N THR A 88 2.35 -20.99 -19.15
CA THR A 88 3.08 -22.05 -18.44
C THR A 88 2.70 -23.44 -18.96
N LEU A 89 1.41 -23.70 -19.21
CA LEU A 89 0.95 -24.95 -19.83
C LEU A 89 1.52 -25.11 -21.24
N GLY A 90 1.49 -24.04 -22.03
CA GLY A 90 2.08 -24.03 -23.39
C GLY A 90 3.59 -24.25 -23.37
N ALA A 91 4.32 -23.62 -22.45
CA ALA A 91 5.76 -23.83 -22.29
C ALA A 91 6.10 -25.27 -21.90
N THR A 92 5.30 -25.88 -21.00
CA THR A 92 5.48 -27.29 -20.59
C THR A 92 5.22 -28.25 -21.76
N ALA A 93 4.17 -28.00 -22.53
CA ALA A 93 3.85 -28.80 -23.73
C ALA A 93 4.93 -28.62 -24.83
N PHE A 94 5.39 -27.39 -25.04
CA PHE A 94 6.46 -27.08 -25.99
C PHE A 94 7.79 -27.74 -25.58
N LEU A 95 8.11 -27.77 -24.29
CA LEU A 95 9.28 -28.48 -23.77
C LEU A 95 9.20 -29.98 -24.11
N SER A 96 8.04 -30.62 -23.91
CA SER A 96 7.82 -32.02 -24.25
C SER A 96 8.05 -32.25 -25.75
N LEU A 97 7.50 -31.41 -26.61
CA LEU A 97 7.68 -31.52 -28.07
C LEU A 97 9.15 -31.31 -28.47
N THR A 98 9.82 -30.32 -27.88
CA THR A 98 11.25 -30.05 -28.16
C THR A 98 12.12 -31.23 -27.78
N LEU A 99 11.90 -31.81 -26.60
CA LEU A 99 12.64 -33.01 -26.17
C LEU A 99 12.36 -34.22 -27.08
N ALA A 100 11.14 -34.35 -27.61
CA ALA A 100 10.81 -35.38 -28.56
C ALA A 100 11.62 -35.28 -29.84
N PHE A 101 11.93 -34.09 -30.35
CA PHE A 101 12.85 -33.89 -31.49
C PHE A 101 14.26 -34.40 -31.24
N TYR A 102 14.71 -34.36 -29.96
CA TYR A 102 16.00 -34.93 -29.54
C TYR A 102 15.94 -36.40 -29.15
N GLN A 103 14.83 -37.09 -29.49
CA GLN A 103 14.56 -38.50 -29.16
C GLN A 103 14.59 -38.79 -27.66
N MET A 104 14.17 -37.80 -26.84
CA MET A 104 14.04 -37.92 -25.39
C MET A 104 12.54 -38.06 -25.00
N SER A 105 12.24 -39.00 -24.11
CA SER A 105 10.88 -39.15 -23.57
C SER A 105 10.69 -38.26 -22.34
N PHE A 106 9.79 -37.31 -22.45
CA PHE A 106 9.34 -36.45 -21.33
C PHE A 106 7.81 -36.53 -21.24
N ASN A 107 7.32 -37.08 -20.13
CA ASN A 107 5.88 -37.09 -19.87
C ASN A 107 5.46 -35.76 -19.23
N PRO A 108 4.75 -34.85 -19.93
CA PRO A 108 4.38 -33.55 -19.41
C PRO A 108 3.19 -33.60 -18.43
N TRP A 109 2.40 -34.64 -18.40
CA TRP A 109 1.13 -34.71 -17.69
C TRP A 109 1.24 -34.45 -16.17
N PRO A 110 2.22 -34.99 -15.44
CA PRO A 110 2.40 -34.69 -14.03
C PRO A 110 2.68 -33.23 -13.78
N ALA A 111 3.50 -32.57 -14.62
CA ALA A 111 3.80 -31.16 -14.51
C ALA A 111 2.57 -30.29 -14.84
N LEU A 112 1.81 -30.63 -15.88
CA LEU A 112 0.56 -29.95 -16.23
C LEU A 112 -0.48 -30.06 -15.11
N ALA A 113 -0.61 -31.22 -14.49
CA ALA A 113 -1.50 -31.45 -13.36
C ALA A 113 -1.08 -30.60 -12.14
N ALA A 114 0.22 -30.58 -11.80
CA ALA A 114 0.76 -29.77 -10.73
C ALA A 114 0.51 -28.28 -10.95
N VAL A 115 0.76 -27.76 -12.16
CA VAL A 115 0.50 -26.36 -12.54
C VAL A 115 -0.98 -26.01 -12.40
N THR A 116 -1.88 -26.86 -12.91
CA THR A 116 -3.33 -26.64 -12.86
C THR A 116 -3.87 -26.66 -11.43
N LEU A 117 -3.43 -27.62 -10.62
CA LEU A 117 -3.82 -27.73 -9.21
C LEU A 117 -3.30 -26.52 -8.40
N SER A 118 -2.05 -26.14 -8.65
CA SER A 118 -1.44 -24.97 -8.02
C SER A 118 -2.17 -23.67 -8.36
N PHE A 119 -2.62 -23.53 -9.61
CA PHE A 119 -3.45 -22.41 -10.04
C PHE A 119 -4.78 -22.37 -9.28
N ALA A 120 -5.49 -23.49 -9.22
CA ALA A 120 -6.77 -23.57 -8.52
C ALA A 120 -6.64 -23.22 -7.04
N MET A 121 -5.64 -23.79 -6.35
CA MET A 121 -5.37 -23.49 -4.95
C MET A 121 -4.91 -22.04 -4.75
N GLY A 122 -4.08 -21.50 -5.64
CA GLY A 122 -3.64 -20.10 -5.62
C GLY A 122 -4.80 -19.13 -5.80
N CYS A 123 -5.74 -19.42 -6.69
CA CYS A 123 -6.96 -18.63 -6.87
C CYS A 123 -7.84 -18.66 -5.60
N LEU A 124 -8.06 -19.85 -5.03
CA LEU A 124 -8.84 -19.98 -3.79
C LEU A 124 -8.22 -19.15 -2.64
N LEU A 125 -6.90 -19.26 -2.42
CA LEU A 125 -6.19 -18.49 -1.42
C LEU A 125 -6.19 -17.00 -1.73
N GLY A 126 -6.09 -16.64 -3.02
CA GLY A 126 -6.12 -15.26 -3.49
C GLY A 126 -7.45 -14.57 -3.27
N GLU A 127 -8.56 -15.29 -3.41
CA GLU A 127 -9.92 -14.75 -3.24
C GLU A 127 -10.40 -14.77 -1.78
N MET A 128 -9.63 -15.31 -0.84
CA MET A 128 -10.00 -15.24 0.58
C MET A 128 -10.25 -13.80 1.02
N PRO A 129 -11.34 -13.50 1.75
CA PRO A 129 -11.73 -12.14 2.11
C PRO A 129 -10.63 -11.34 2.82
N ALA A 130 -9.82 -12.00 3.64
CA ALA A 130 -8.69 -11.38 4.34
C ALA A 130 -7.61 -10.89 3.37
N ASN A 131 -7.25 -11.69 2.37
CA ASN A 131 -6.23 -11.34 1.38
C ASN A 131 -6.74 -10.27 0.40
N ARG A 132 -8.01 -10.34 0.01
CA ARG A 132 -8.64 -9.33 -0.86
C ARG A 132 -8.72 -7.96 -0.18
N ARG A 133 -9.10 -7.91 1.10
CA ARG A 133 -9.11 -6.66 1.89
C ARG A 133 -7.73 -6.07 2.04
N GLN A 134 -6.73 -6.89 2.31
CA GLN A 134 -5.36 -6.42 2.49
C GLN A 134 -4.78 -5.85 1.18
N ARG A 135 -5.02 -6.49 0.05
CA ARG A 135 -4.58 -5.95 -1.26
C ARG A 135 -5.26 -4.63 -1.60
N LEU A 136 -6.57 -4.52 -1.34
CA LEU A 136 -7.28 -3.26 -1.52
C LEU A 136 -6.68 -2.16 -0.64
N SER A 137 -6.37 -2.47 0.63
CA SER A 137 -5.73 -1.48 1.50
C SER A 137 -4.31 -1.15 1.05
N ASP A 138 -3.51 -2.12 0.62
CA ASP A 138 -2.15 -1.87 0.14
C ASP A 138 -2.12 -1.05 -1.16
N SER A 139 -3.04 -1.32 -2.08
CA SER A 139 -3.16 -0.54 -3.33
C SER A 139 -3.69 0.88 -3.11
N LEU A 140 -4.64 1.05 -2.20
CA LEU A 140 -5.26 2.34 -1.91
C LEU A 140 -4.42 3.20 -0.94
N LEU A 141 -3.71 2.57 -0.02
CA LEU A 141 -3.02 3.24 1.08
C LEU A 141 -1.51 3.21 0.98
N GLY A 142 -0.92 2.27 0.23
CA GLY A 142 0.54 2.16 0.09
C GLY A 142 1.24 3.49 -0.23
N PRO A 143 0.73 4.31 -1.16
CA PRO A 143 1.27 5.63 -1.44
C PRO A 143 1.06 6.66 -0.32
N ARG A 144 0.14 6.41 0.61
CA ARG A 144 -0.33 7.35 1.64
C ARG A 144 0.17 7.05 3.04
N LEU A 145 0.72 5.86 3.25
CA LEU A 145 1.30 5.42 4.52
C LEU A 145 2.80 5.67 4.55
N SER A 146 3.31 6.02 5.73
CA SER A 146 4.76 6.05 5.91
C SER A 146 5.34 4.64 5.91
N PRO A 147 6.55 4.44 5.33
CA PRO A 147 7.23 3.15 5.41
C PRO A 147 7.41 2.65 6.86
N ALA A 148 7.68 3.56 7.79
CA ALA A 148 7.81 3.25 9.21
C ALA A 148 6.49 2.75 9.82
N THR A 149 5.35 3.31 9.40
CA THR A 149 4.02 2.84 9.83
C THR A 149 3.75 1.43 9.32
N LEU A 150 4.06 1.16 8.05
CA LEU A 150 3.92 -0.17 7.46
C LEU A 150 4.79 -1.20 8.18
N GLN A 151 6.05 -0.87 8.47
CA GLN A 151 6.97 -1.75 9.20
C GLN A 151 6.50 -2.03 10.63
N ALA A 152 5.99 -1.02 11.34
CA ALA A 152 5.49 -1.18 12.70
C ALA A 152 4.29 -2.14 12.80
N TRP A 153 3.53 -2.30 11.72
CA TRP A 153 2.41 -3.23 11.63
C TRP A 153 2.74 -4.57 10.99
N ALA A 154 3.85 -4.68 10.25
CA ALA A 154 4.22 -5.87 9.48
C ALA A 154 4.44 -7.14 10.33
N GLY A 155 4.80 -7.00 11.61
CA GLY A 155 5.05 -8.11 12.53
C GLY A 155 3.88 -8.46 13.46
N ARG A 156 2.70 -7.82 13.31
CA ARG A 156 1.57 -8.02 14.23
C ARG A 156 0.53 -8.97 13.65
N SER A 157 -0.07 -9.77 14.53
CA SER A 157 -1.21 -10.64 14.20
C SER A 157 -2.51 -9.86 14.00
N ASP A 158 -2.64 -8.70 14.66
CA ASP A 158 -3.83 -7.88 14.56
C ASP A 158 -3.88 -7.16 13.20
N PRO A 159 -5.07 -7.07 12.56
CA PRO A 159 -5.20 -6.34 11.31
C PRO A 159 -4.93 -4.85 11.53
N PRO A 160 -4.19 -4.19 10.61
CA PRO A 160 -3.98 -2.75 10.71
C PRO A 160 -5.29 -1.97 10.79
N PRO A 161 -5.31 -0.86 11.56
CA PRO A 161 -6.54 -0.12 11.84
C PRO A 161 -7.21 0.49 10.60
N TRP A 162 -6.51 0.65 9.52
CA TRP A 162 -7.05 1.17 8.25
C TRP A 162 -7.72 0.12 7.37
N THR A 163 -7.58 -1.17 7.68
CA THR A 163 -8.16 -2.26 6.88
C THR A 163 -9.63 -2.53 7.21
N THR A 164 -10.07 -2.13 8.40
CA THR A 164 -11.44 -2.33 8.86
C THR A 164 -12.11 -0.98 9.13
N PRO A 165 -13.33 -0.75 8.60
CA PRO A 165 -14.11 0.43 8.95
C PRO A 165 -14.36 0.49 10.46
N GLY A 166 -14.26 1.68 11.02
CA GLY A 166 -14.54 1.85 12.44
C GLY A 166 -14.35 3.27 12.95
N VAL A 167 -14.87 3.52 14.14
CA VAL A 167 -14.65 4.79 14.85
C VAL A 167 -13.39 4.67 15.69
N ARG A 168 -12.49 5.63 15.52
CA ARG A 168 -11.22 5.70 16.25
C ARG A 168 -10.98 7.09 16.78
N HIS A 169 -10.25 7.22 17.87
CA HIS A 169 -9.74 8.49 18.32
C HIS A 169 -8.41 8.80 17.64
N GLY A 170 -8.27 9.99 17.05
CA GLY A 170 -7.05 10.40 16.37
C GLY A 170 -6.91 11.91 16.31
N ALA A 171 -5.70 12.37 16.03
CA ALA A 171 -5.46 13.77 15.73
C ALA A 171 -5.44 13.99 14.21
N VAL A 172 -5.87 15.16 13.78
CA VAL A 172 -5.95 15.58 12.38
C VAL A 172 -5.12 16.85 12.21
N LEU A 173 -4.23 16.84 11.24
CA LEU A 173 -3.56 18.02 10.71
C LEU A 173 -4.10 18.28 9.30
N ALA A 174 -4.79 19.39 9.13
CA ALA A 174 -5.22 19.88 7.83
C ALA A 174 -4.26 20.98 7.37
N VAL A 175 -3.75 20.85 6.16
CA VAL A 175 -2.91 21.84 5.48
C VAL A 175 -3.72 22.40 4.34
N ARG A 176 -3.91 23.71 4.30
CA ARG A 176 -4.70 24.39 3.28
C ARG A 176 -3.93 25.52 2.62
N ILE A 177 -4.09 25.64 1.33
CA ILE A 177 -3.60 26.78 0.56
C ILE A 177 -4.59 27.92 0.71
N LEU A 178 -4.09 29.09 1.07
CA LEU A 178 -4.86 30.30 1.32
C LEU A 178 -4.71 31.34 0.19
N SER A 179 -3.84 31.08 -0.80
CA SER A 179 -3.59 31.99 -1.92
C SER A 179 -4.83 32.18 -2.77
N ALA A 180 -5.05 33.41 -3.23
CA ALA A 180 -6.11 33.72 -4.17
C ALA A 180 -5.86 32.98 -5.50
N PRO A 181 -6.93 32.62 -6.25
CA PRO A 181 -6.77 32.04 -7.57
C PRO A 181 -6.03 33.01 -8.48
N PRO A 182 -5.10 32.51 -9.32
CA PRO A 182 -4.33 33.33 -10.24
C PRO A 182 -5.19 33.88 -11.38
N SER A 183 -4.69 34.90 -12.08
CA SER A 183 -5.25 35.30 -13.36
C SER A 183 -5.17 34.15 -14.38
N ALA A 184 -6.02 34.14 -15.39
CA ALA A 184 -6.04 33.08 -16.40
C ALA A 184 -4.68 32.89 -17.11
N GLU A 185 -3.91 33.98 -17.29
CA GLU A 185 -2.58 33.96 -17.94
C GLU A 185 -1.51 33.22 -17.11
N SER A 186 -1.64 33.17 -15.77
CA SER A 186 -0.70 32.52 -14.87
C SER A 186 -1.18 31.16 -14.35
N ALA A 187 -2.33 30.70 -14.81
CA ALA A 187 -2.97 29.48 -14.26
C ALA A 187 -2.11 28.23 -14.38
N ALA A 188 -1.43 28.01 -15.52
CA ALA A 188 -0.58 26.83 -15.71
C ALA A 188 0.63 26.82 -14.75
N THR A 189 1.31 27.95 -14.65
CA THR A 189 2.46 28.11 -13.73
C THR A 189 2.03 27.91 -12.28
N HIS A 190 0.86 28.44 -11.92
CA HIS A 190 0.30 28.28 -10.58
C HIS A 190 -0.05 26.81 -10.27
N LEU A 191 -0.65 26.08 -11.21
CA LEU A 191 -0.96 24.67 -11.05
C LEU A 191 0.31 23.81 -10.89
N ASP A 192 1.36 24.10 -11.66
CA ASP A 192 2.64 23.43 -11.54
C ASP A 192 3.31 23.70 -10.19
N GLN A 193 3.28 24.95 -9.73
CA GLN A 193 3.80 25.33 -8.42
C GLN A 193 3.01 24.64 -7.30
N LEU A 194 1.69 24.69 -7.39
CA LEU A 194 0.78 24.02 -6.48
C LEU A 194 1.05 22.52 -6.40
N GLY A 195 1.14 21.86 -7.55
CA GLY A 195 1.42 20.43 -7.64
C GLY A 195 2.77 20.06 -7.01
N ARG A 196 3.82 20.85 -7.24
CA ARG A 196 5.14 20.66 -6.62
C ARG A 196 5.07 20.81 -5.11
N THR A 197 4.50 21.90 -4.61
CA THR A 197 4.44 22.16 -3.17
C THR A 197 3.54 21.15 -2.44
N LEU A 198 2.40 20.74 -3.01
CA LEU A 198 1.59 19.65 -2.47
C LEU A 198 2.34 18.33 -2.44
N GLY A 199 3.15 18.05 -3.46
CA GLY A 199 4.03 16.88 -3.51
C GLY A 199 5.06 16.88 -2.38
N GLU A 200 5.71 18.02 -2.12
CA GLU A 200 6.68 18.17 -1.02
C GLU A 200 6.00 18.05 0.35
N VAL A 201 4.87 18.72 0.58
CA VAL A 201 4.07 18.58 1.80
C VAL A 201 3.66 17.13 2.04
N THR A 202 3.21 16.45 1.00
CA THR A 202 2.84 15.02 1.07
C THR A 202 4.04 14.17 1.45
N ARG A 203 5.22 14.40 0.85
CA ARG A 203 6.46 13.69 1.15
C ARG A 203 6.91 13.94 2.58
N PHE A 204 6.88 15.19 3.02
CA PHE A 204 7.23 15.61 4.37
C PHE A 204 6.37 14.90 5.43
N LEU A 205 5.05 14.95 5.27
CA LEU A 205 4.10 14.32 6.18
C LEU A 205 4.20 12.78 6.14
N ARG A 206 4.42 12.21 4.97
CA ARG A 206 4.59 10.76 4.80
C ARG A 206 5.85 10.22 5.47
N ALA A 207 6.88 11.05 5.66
CA ALA A 207 8.08 10.65 6.39
C ALA A 207 7.82 10.45 7.90
N ARG A 208 6.71 10.97 8.43
CA ARG A 208 6.36 10.86 9.86
C ARG A 208 5.78 9.49 10.19
N PRO A 209 6.24 8.83 11.25
CA PRO A 209 5.69 7.53 11.65
C PRO A 209 4.28 7.68 12.23
N GLY A 210 3.41 6.72 11.95
CA GLY A 210 2.02 6.72 12.46
C GLY A 210 1.05 7.61 11.70
N VAL A 211 1.48 8.20 10.58
CA VAL A 211 0.67 9.08 9.75
C VAL A 211 0.01 8.30 8.60
N VAL A 212 -1.26 8.59 8.37
CA VAL A 212 -2.00 8.21 7.18
C VAL A 212 -2.46 9.48 6.48
N LEU A 213 -2.16 9.60 5.19
CA LEU A 213 -2.56 10.75 4.40
C LEU A 213 -3.90 10.48 3.68
N ASP A 214 -4.73 11.50 3.59
CA ASP A 214 -5.87 11.50 2.67
C ASP A 214 -5.44 11.75 1.23
N SER A 215 -6.33 11.57 0.27
CA SER A 215 -6.10 12.08 -1.09
C SER A 215 -5.84 13.57 -1.03
N PRO A 216 -4.78 14.06 -1.68
CA PRO A 216 -4.60 15.49 -1.86
C PRO A 216 -5.85 16.06 -2.54
N ALA A 217 -6.42 17.10 -1.94
CA ALA A 217 -7.46 17.89 -2.56
C ALA A 217 -6.80 19.05 -3.34
N SER A 218 -7.55 19.69 -4.20
CA SER A 218 -7.07 20.87 -4.97
C SER A 218 -6.59 22.02 -4.09
N ASP A 219 -7.04 22.08 -2.84
CA ASP A 219 -6.78 23.15 -1.89
C ASP A 219 -5.90 22.73 -0.70
N GLY A 220 -5.44 21.46 -0.63
CA GLY A 220 -4.60 21.03 0.47
C GLY A 220 -4.48 19.53 0.70
N VAL A 221 -3.89 19.18 1.85
CA VAL A 221 -3.65 17.81 2.29
C VAL A 221 -4.13 17.63 3.73
N ARG A 222 -4.66 16.45 4.05
CA ARG A 222 -5.02 16.06 5.42
C ARG A 222 -4.16 14.89 5.87
N ALA A 223 -3.62 15.00 7.07
CA ALA A 223 -2.84 13.95 7.72
C ALA A 223 -3.56 13.50 9.00
N PHE A 224 -3.68 12.20 9.17
CA PHE A 224 -4.31 11.57 10.31
C PHE A 224 -3.25 10.86 11.15
N PHE A 225 -3.23 11.16 12.44
CA PHE A 225 -2.32 10.61 13.44
C PHE A 225 -3.07 9.68 14.40
N GLY A 226 -2.36 8.74 15.04
CA GLY A 226 -2.99 7.75 15.93
C GLY A 226 -3.05 6.35 15.34
N PHE A 227 -2.29 6.11 14.28
CA PHE A 227 -2.23 4.82 13.60
C PHE A 227 -0.99 4.00 13.94
N ARG A 228 -0.23 4.39 14.98
CA ARG A 228 0.82 3.55 15.55
C ARG A 228 0.22 2.42 16.39
N PRO A 229 0.85 1.25 16.43
CA PRO A 229 0.39 0.15 17.29
C PRO A 229 0.35 0.50 18.78
N THR A 230 1.19 1.43 19.21
CA THR A 230 1.35 1.86 20.61
C THR A 230 0.65 3.18 20.93
N ALA A 231 -0.05 3.78 19.96
CA ALA A 231 -0.70 5.07 20.14
C ALA A 231 -1.94 4.95 21.04
N ALA A 232 -1.77 5.24 22.30
CA ALA A 232 -2.89 5.51 23.19
C ALA A 232 -3.25 6.99 23.08
N GLY A 233 -4.49 7.31 22.68
CA GLY A 233 -5.01 8.68 22.71
C GLY A 233 -4.74 9.57 21.50
N GLY A 234 -4.30 9.01 20.35
CA GLY A 234 -4.40 9.72 19.06
C GLY A 234 -3.18 10.54 18.63
N ASP A 235 -2.01 10.35 19.21
CA ASP A 235 -0.74 11.00 18.82
C ASP A 235 -0.83 12.54 18.58
N LEU A 236 -1.64 13.24 19.38
CA LEU A 236 -1.85 14.68 19.23
C LEU A 236 -0.56 15.50 19.38
N PRO A 237 0.34 15.22 20.36
CA PRO A 237 1.62 15.92 20.43
C PRO A 237 2.49 15.75 19.19
N GLU A 238 2.43 14.59 18.54
CA GLU A 238 3.15 14.35 17.27
C GLU A 238 2.54 15.15 16.12
N ALA A 239 1.21 15.26 16.07
CA ALA A 239 0.53 16.08 15.08
C ALA A 239 0.90 17.58 15.25
N ALA A 240 1.02 18.05 16.50
CA ALA A 240 1.44 19.42 16.81
C ALA A 240 2.90 19.67 16.43
N ARG A 241 3.82 18.74 16.73
CA ARG A 241 5.22 18.84 16.28
C ARG A 241 5.31 18.84 14.76
N ALA A 242 4.59 17.92 14.11
CA ALA A 242 4.55 17.87 12.66
C ALA A 242 4.03 19.17 12.03
N ALA A 243 3.04 19.83 12.67
CA ALA A 243 2.53 21.13 12.22
C ALA A 243 3.58 22.26 12.36
N LEU A 244 4.34 22.31 13.46
CA LEU A 244 5.43 23.27 13.65
C LEU A 244 6.54 23.09 12.62
N ASP A 245 7.05 21.86 12.51
CA ASP A 245 8.13 21.54 11.57
C ASP A 245 7.67 21.78 10.11
N LEU A 246 6.41 21.51 9.79
CA LEU A 246 5.86 21.79 8.46
C LEU A 246 5.71 23.29 8.22
N ALA A 247 5.35 24.08 9.22
CA ALA A 247 5.26 25.53 9.10
C ALA A 247 6.64 26.15 8.80
N ASP A 248 7.70 25.64 9.44
CA ASP A 248 9.07 26.07 9.17
C ASP A 248 9.50 25.68 7.76
N PHE A 249 9.26 24.44 7.35
CA PHE A 249 9.51 23.96 5.98
C PHE A 249 8.80 24.83 4.92
N LEU A 250 7.50 25.14 5.13
CA LEU A 250 6.75 25.97 4.20
C LEU A 250 7.24 27.41 4.14
N ARG A 251 7.78 27.94 5.23
CA ARG A 251 8.39 29.27 5.27
C ARG A 251 9.69 29.34 4.48
N GLU A 252 10.53 28.30 4.62
CA GLU A 252 11.75 28.14 3.82
C GLU A 252 11.45 28.04 2.34
N GLU A 253 10.47 27.20 1.98
CA GLU A 253 10.03 27.00 0.60
C GLU A 253 9.48 28.30 -0.01
N ALA A 254 8.67 29.05 0.75
CA ALA A 254 8.16 30.36 0.31
C ALA A 254 9.30 31.37 0.05
N THR A 255 10.35 31.32 0.85
CA THR A 255 11.54 32.18 0.67
C THR A 255 12.27 31.82 -0.63
N LEU A 256 12.48 30.52 -0.88
CA LEU A 256 13.11 30.02 -2.11
C LEU A 256 12.30 30.37 -3.36
N GLN A 257 10.98 30.24 -3.27
CA GLN A 257 10.08 30.62 -4.38
C GLN A 257 10.17 32.10 -4.70
N THR A 258 10.17 32.96 -3.66
CA THR A 258 10.31 34.40 -3.84
C THR A 258 11.66 34.78 -4.45
N GLN A 259 12.76 34.14 -4.04
CA GLN A 259 14.08 34.33 -4.64
C GLN A 259 14.15 33.89 -6.10
N ALA A 260 13.38 32.88 -6.46
CA ALA A 260 13.25 32.42 -7.86
C ALA A 260 12.30 33.28 -8.71
N GLY A 261 11.73 34.36 -8.15
CA GLY A 261 10.81 35.26 -8.85
C GLY A 261 9.38 34.71 -8.98
N HIS A 262 9.03 33.67 -8.23
CA HIS A 262 7.69 33.12 -8.18
C HIS A 262 6.89 33.68 -6.99
N PRO A 263 5.57 33.89 -7.13
CA PRO A 263 4.74 34.32 -6.02
C PRO A 263 4.70 33.19 -4.95
N ALA A 264 5.02 33.54 -3.71
CA ALA A 264 4.96 32.60 -2.61
C ALA A 264 3.51 32.18 -2.33
N LEU A 265 3.28 30.89 -2.15
CA LEU A 265 2.00 30.37 -1.69
C LEU A 265 1.83 30.61 -0.18
N SER A 266 0.67 31.11 0.22
CA SER A 266 0.31 31.21 1.63
C SER A 266 -0.42 29.96 2.11
N TRP A 267 -0.18 29.56 3.34
CA TRP A 267 -0.65 28.32 3.93
C TRP A 267 -1.30 28.54 5.29
N GLY A 268 -2.32 27.75 5.55
CA GLY A 268 -2.91 27.63 6.88
C GLY A 268 -2.91 26.17 7.35
N LEU A 269 -2.53 25.99 8.60
CA LEU A 269 -2.48 24.69 9.27
C LEU A 269 -3.51 24.65 10.38
N GLY A 270 -4.31 23.58 10.42
CA GLY A 270 -5.33 23.36 11.45
C GLY A 270 -5.12 22.03 12.14
N VAL A 271 -5.02 22.04 13.48
CA VAL A 271 -4.86 20.83 14.29
C VAL A 271 -6.10 20.62 15.16
N SER A 272 -6.64 19.42 15.13
CA SER A 272 -7.75 19.02 15.97
C SER A 272 -7.63 17.56 16.43
N VAL A 273 -8.41 17.18 17.45
CA VAL A 273 -8.45 15.82 17.99
C VAL A 273 -9.87 15.39 18.27
N GLY A 274 -10.15 14.11 18.00
CA GLY A 274 -11.49 13.57 18.27
C GLY A 274 -11.78 12.25 17.57
N PRO A 275 -13.04 11.82 17.59
CA PRO A 275 -13.46 10.61 16.90
C PRO A 275 -13.37 10.79 15.38
N LEU A 276 -12.81 9.78 14.73
CA LEU A 276 -12.64 9.64 13.29
C LEU A 276 -13.37 8.37 12.84
N LEU A 277 -14.29 8.48 11.92
CA LEU A 277 -14.83 7.34 11.19
C LEU A 277 -13.89 7.07 10.02
N THR A 278 -13.16 5.97 10.09
CA THR A 278 -12.16 5.59 9.08
C THR A 278 -12.66 4.41 8.26
N GLY A 279 -12.39 4.40 6.98
CA GLY A 279 -12.79 3.30 6.11
C GLY A 279 -12.53 3.54 4.63
N ILE A 280 -12.85 2.51 3.85
CA ILE A 280 -12.81 2.58 2.39
C ILE A 280 -14.20 2.98 1.92
N HIS A 281 -14.28 4.06 1.17
CA HIS A 281 -15.50 4.64 0.61
C HIS A 281 -15.46 4.62 -0.93
N GLY A 282 -16.63 4.80 -1.53
CA GLY A 282 -16.82 4.94 -2.97
C GLY A 282 -17.32 3.66 -3.65
N PRO A 283 -17.78 3.78 -4.91
CA PRO A 283 -18.17 2.65 -5.73
C PRO A 283 -16.96 1.79 -6.10
N ASP A 284 -17.19 0.57 -6.57
CA ASP A 284 -16.11 -0.37 -6.90
C ASP A 284 -15.07 0.18 -7.89
N SER A 285 -15.49 1.06 -8.78
CA SER A 285 -14.64 1.72 -9.77
C SER A 285 -13.79 2.87 -9.23
N ALA A 286 -14.15 3.44 -8.07
CA ALA A 286 -13.50 4.63 -7.50
C ALA A 286 -13.43 4.56 -5.97
N ARG A 287 -12.97 3.42 -5.44
CA ARG A 287 -12.75 3.25 -4.01
C ARG A 287 -11.54 4.04 -3.54
N PHE A 288 -11.70 4.74 -2.41
CA PHE A 288 -10.61 5.42 -1.74
C PHE A 288 -10.76 5.29 -0.22
N TRP A 289 -9.64 5.29 0.48
CA TRP A 289 -9.64 5.36 1.92
C TRP A 289 -9.76 6.82 2.36
N THR A 290 -10.58 7.06 3.37
CA THR A 290 -10.69 8.38 3.99
C THR A 290 -11.07 8.25 5.46
N ALA A 291 -10.87 9.35 6.17
CA ALA A 291 -11.42 9.54 7.50
C ALA A 291 -12.39 10.72 7.48
N SER A 292 -13.49 10.59 8.17
CA SER A 292 -14.51 11.62 8.31
C SER A 292 -14.88 11.80 9.78
N GLY A 293 -15.49 12.93 10.10
CA GLY A 293 -15.97 13.21 11.46
C GLY A 293 -15.73 14.64 11.88
N PRO A 294 -16.24 15.02 13.08
CA PRO A 294 -16.16 16.40 13.59
C PRO A 294 -14.73 16.93 13.68
N ALA A 295 -13.75 16.08 14.05
CA ALA A 295 -12.36 16.48 14.14
C ALA A 295 -11.77 16.84 12.76
N VAL A 296 -12.15 16.13 11.70
CA VAL A 296 -11.68 16.41 10.32
C VAL A 296 -12.21 17.76 9.87
N GLU A 297 -13.51 17.99 10.08
CA GLU A 297 -14.14 19.25 9.68
C GLU A 297 -13.59 20.43 10.49
N GLN A 298 -13.39 20.26 11.79
CA GLN A 298 -12.79 21.29 12.64
C GLN A 298 -11.35 21.63 12.19
N ALA A 299 -10.50 20.63 11.91
CA ALA A 299 -9.14 20.88 11.42
C ALA A 299 -9.16 21.67 10.09
N ARG A 300 -10.08 21.33 9.19
CA ARG A 300 -10.25 22.02 7.90
C ARG A 300 -10.68 23.49 8.09
N GLN A 301 -11.61 23.73 8.99
CA GLN A 301 -12.07 25.08 9.32
C GLN A 301 -10.96 25.92 9.96
N LEU A 302 -10.20 25.35 10.91
CA LEU A 302 -9.06 26.00 11.54
C LEU A 302 -7.99 26.37 10.50
N ALA A 303 -7.68 25.45 9.56
CA ALA A 303 -6.74 25.75 8.49
C ALA A 303 -7.19 26.94 7.64
N ALA A 304 -8.49 27.06 7.33
CA ALA A 304 -9.05 28.20 6.60
C ALA A 304 -9.02 29.51 7.38
N LEU A 305 -9.27 29.45 8.70
CA LEU A 305 -9.33 30.64 9.56
C LEU A 305 -7.97 31.33 9.76
N ASN A 306 -6.84 30.66 9.46
CA ASN A 306 -5.51 31.28 9.54
C ASN A 306 -5.41 32.57 8.70
N ALA A 307 -6.07 32.61 7.54
CA ALA A 307 -6.11 33.84 6.71
C ALA A 307 -6.74 35.03 7.44
N ARG A 308 -7.80 34.77 8.23
CA ARG A 308 -8.51 35.83 8.97
C ARG A 308 -7.70 36.31 10.18
N HIS A 309 -7.02 35.39 10.85
CA HIS A 309 -6.30 35.70 12.09
C HIS A 309 -4.82 36.00 11.88
N LEU A 310 -4.34 35.98 10.64
CA LEU A 310 -2.93 36.20 10.26
C LEU A 310 -1.97 35.28 11.06
N THR A 311 -2.41 34.04 11.25
CA THR A 311 -1.67 33.00 11.95
C THR A 311 -1.24 31.91 10.97
N THR A 312 -0.33 31.03 11.37
CA THR A 312 0.11 29.90 10.55
C THR A 312 -0.53 28.59 11.01
N ILE A 313 -0.66 28.39 12.32
CA ILE A 313 -1.18 27.14 12.90
C ILE A 313 -2.26 27.49 13.92
N LEU A 314 -3.45 26.98 13.69
CA LEU A 314 -4.57 27.09 14.63
C LEU A 314 -4.94 25.74 15.22
N VAL A 315 -5.29 25.73 16.48
CA VAL A 315 -5.64 24.54 17.28
C VAL A 315 -7.00 24.75 17.93
N GLY A 316 -7.87 23.73 17.84
CA GLY A 316 -9.17 23.77 18.53
C GLY A 316 -9.05 23.55 20.03
N ARG A 317 -10.01 24.04 20.82
CA ARG A 317 -10.01 24.00 22.28
C ARG A 317 -9.61 22.65 22.88
N ARG A 318 -10.27 21.56 22.48
CA ARG A 318 -9.95 20.21 23.00
C ARG A 318 -8.49 19.79 22.79
N ALA A 319 -7.94 20.17 21.66
CA ALA A 319 -6.54 19.88 21.38
C ALA A 319 -5.62 20.83 22.18
N ALA A 320 -6.01 22.09 22.34
CA ALA A 320 -5.27 23.06 23.14
C ALA A 320 -5.17 22.64 24.61
N ASP A 321 -6.27 22.17 25.21
CA ASP A 321 -6.30 21.67 26.60
C ASP A 321 -5.26 20.56 26.84
N VAL A 322 -5.09 19.64 25.88
CA VAL A 322 -4.11 18.55 25.95
C VAL A 322 -2.69 19.03 25.66
N LEU A 323 -2.52 19.95 24.73
CA LEU A 323 -1.21 20.46 24.31
C LEU A 323 -0.60 21.49 25.26
N ALA A 324 -1.39 22.07 26.13
CA ALA A 324 -0.95 23.16 27.02
C ALA A 324 0.25 22.82 27.93
N SER A 325 0.45 21.52 28.24
CA SER A 325 1.62 21.06 29.01
C SER A 325 2.93 21.21 28.24
N ASP A 326 2.91 20.83 26.96
CA ASP A 326 4.12 20.61 26.16
C ASP A 326 4.37 21.69 25.10
N PHE A 327 3.38 22.56 24.86
CA PHE A 327 3.43 23.56 23.80
C PHE A 327 3.03 24.96 24.32
N THR A 328 3.57 25.97 23.66
CA THR A 328 3.19 27.38 23.86
C THR A 328 2.01 27.70 22.96
N LEU A 329 0.90 28.02 23.57
CA LEU A 329 -0.37 28.34 22.91
C LEU A 329 -0.77 29.80 23.26
N GLN A 330 -1.31 30.51 22.27
CA GLN A 330 -1.84 31.85 22.43
C GLN A 330 -3.33 31.85 22.04
N PRO A 331 -4.25 32.27 22.89
CA PRO A 331 -5.66 32.41 22.52
C PRO A 331 -5.83 33.44 21.40
N VAL A 332 -6.64 33.13 20.41
CA VAL A 332 -6.91 33.98 19.24
C VAL A 332 -8.36 34.43 19.21
N GLU A 333 -9.30 33.54 19.51
CA GLU A 333 -10.74 33.83 19.54
C GLU A 333 -11.36 33.23 20.83
N GLY A 334 -11.24 33.98 21.92
CA GLY A 334 -11.62 33.50 23.24
C GLY A 334 -10.86 32.20 23.59
N ASP A 335 -11.55 31.31 24.33
CA ASP A 335 -11.00 29.96 24.64
C ASP A 335 -11.26 28.90 23.57
N ALA A 336 -11.88 29.27 22.44
CA ALA A 336 -12.29 28.32 21.43
C ALA A 336 -11.16 27.93 20.46
N ILE A 337 -10.31 28.91 20.14
CA ILE A 337 -9.24 28.76 19.14
C ILE A 337 -7.94 29.33 19.68
N HIS A 338 -6.86 28.58 19.52
CA HIS A 338 -5.52 28.98 19.94
C HIS A 338 -4.55 28.91 18.76
N SER A 339 -3.57 29.81 18.74
CA SER A 339 -2.41 29.74 17.87
C SER A 339 -1.34 28.88 18.52
N LEU A 340 -0.79 27.92 17.81
CA LEU A 340 0.34 27.10 18.24
C LEU A 340 1.64 27.80 17.82
N LEU A 341 2.46 28.17 18.79
CA LEU A 341 3.66 28.97 18.55
C LEU A 341 4.95 28.15 18.58
N ALA A 342 5.13 27.29 19.58
CA ALA A 342 6.35 26.51 19.77
C ALA A 342 6.13 25.31 20.68
N ALA A 343 7.02 24.33 20.60
CA ALA A 343 7.15 23.30 21.62
C ALA A 343 7.91 23.89 22.84
N LYS A 344 7.45 23.55 24.04
CA LYS A 344 8.19 23.93 25.27
C LYS A 344 9.46 23.08 25.38
N PRO A 345 10.57 23.62 25.88
CA PRO A 345 11.74 22.81 26.16
C PRO A 345 11.38 21.69 27.14
N ALA A 346 11.88 20.50 26.88
CA ALA A 346 11.68 19.37 27.80
C ALA A 346 12.21 19.76 29.18
N ALA A 347 11.37 19.61 30.21
CA ALA A 347 11.82 19.82 31.58
C ALA A 347 13.07 18.96 31.85
N PRO A 348 14.14 19.50 32.46
CA PRO A 348 15.31 18.69 32.74
C PRO A 348 14.90 17.49 33.58
N THR A 349 15.16 16.30 33.07
CA THR A 349 14.95 15.07 33.82
C THR A 349 15.89 15.15 35.03
N HIS A 350 15.37 15.45 36.20
CA HIS A 350 16.14 15.30 37.44
C HIS A 350 16.52 13.83 37.52
N ALA A 351 17.76 13.53 37.18
CA ALA A 351 18.36 12.23 37.49
C ALA A 351 18.23 12.09 39.03
N GLN A 352 17.28 11.24 39.41
CA GLN A 352 17.25 10.73 40.78
C GLN A 352 18.48 9.86 40.93
N GLY A 353 19.47 10.39 41.68
CA GLY A 353 20.67 9.69 42.12
C GLY A 353 20.35 8.59 43.14
#